data_396d7e4bdc8a8d0ecf6e0db25d23a461
#
_entry.id   396d7e4bdc8a8d0ecf6e0db25d23a461
#
_cell.length_a   1.000
_cell.length_b   1.000
_cell.length_c   1.000
_cell.angle_alpha   90.00
_cell.angle_beta   90.00
_cell.angle_gamma   90.00
#
_symmetry.space_group_name_H-M   'P 1'
#
loop_
_entity.id
_entity.type
_entity.pdbx_description
1 polymer ?
#
loop_
_entity_poly.entity_id
_entity_poly.type
_entity_poly.pdbx_seq_one_letter_code
_entity_poly.pdbx_strand_id
1 'polypeptide(L)'
;SRFSANVAKSKQTTSRKKMPEKLNIEEIMPSTRKYPGIIFTPEREVGNKILEVRNLSKSIDGKCLFKEVEFAVEKDDKIVFLSRDPRAMTALLEIIAGNEKPDSGDYTWGVTITTAYLPLDNSAFFDTEMRLIDWLGQYSADTSETFLRGFLGKMLFSGEDIYKNVKVLSG
;
A
#
# COMPACT_ATOMS: atom_id res chain seq x y z
N SER A 1 -27.22 50.74 6.85
CA SER A 1 -27.94 50.39 8.07
C SER A 1 -29.41 50.77 8.11
N ARG A 2 -30.11 50.75 6.94
CA ARG A 2 -31.56 51.04 6.84
C ARG A 2 -32.45 49.85 7.37
N PHE A 3 -31.88 48.77 7.80
CA PHE A 3 -32.62 47.54 8.16
C PHE A 3 -32.73 47.27 9.68
N SER A 4 -32.10 48.10 10.53
CA SER A 4 -32.14 47.91 11.98
C SER A 4 -33.39 48.51 12.64
N ALA A 5 -34.13 49.38 11.93
CA ALA A 5 -35.27 50.12 12.49
C ALA A 5 -36.63 49.40 12.36
N ASN A 6 -36.70 48.27 11.68
CA ASN A 6 -37.94 47.49 11.51
C ASN A 6 -37.91 46.22 12.36
N VAL A 7 -38.74 46.19 13.42
CA VAL A 7 -38.79 45.14 14.43
C VAL A 7 -38.97 43.73 13.83
N ALA A 8 -39.72 43.59 12.76
CA ALA A 8 -39.95 42.33 12.08
C ALA A 8 -38.70 41.82 11.33
N LYS A 9 -37.95 42.76 10.72
CA LYS A 9 -36.67 42.44 10.03
C LYS A 9 -35.52 42.26 11.02
N SER A 10 -35.53 42.93 12.16
CA SER A 10 -34.58 42.75 13.26
C SER A 10 -34.65 41.31 13.82
N LYS A 11 -35.87 40.77 14.05
CA LYS A 11 -36.07 39.37 14.49
C LYS A 11 -35.54 38.38 13.45
N GLN A 12 -35.74 38.65 12.15
CA GLN A 12 -35.24 37.77 11.06
C GLN A 12 -33.71 37.80 10.94
N THR A 13 -33.11 38.98 11.15
CA THR A 13 -31.64 39.15 11.14
C THR A 13 -30.98 38.49 12.34
N THR A 14 -31.62 38.58 13.53
CA THR A 14 -31.15 37.92 14.75
C THR A 14 -31.29 36.39 14.64
N SER A 15 -32.38 35.90 14.05
CA SER A 15 -32.59 34.48 13.80
C SER A 15 -31.55 33.92 12.81
N ARG A 16 -31.24 34.65 11.72
CA ARG A 16 -30.20 34.28 10.74
C ARG A 16 -28.78 34.37 11.31
N LYS A 17 -28.49 35.30 12.21
CA LYS A 17 -27.19 35.34 12.93
C LYS A 17 -27.04 34.20 13.93
N LYS A 18 -28.12 33.69 14.52
CA LYS A 18 -28.09 32.56 15.46
C LYS A 18 -28.09 31.21 14.75
N MET A 19 -28.34 31.15 13.43
CA MET A 19 -28.26 29.90 12.64
C MET A 19 -26.85 29.30 12.57
N PRO A 20 -25.76 30.09 12.34
CA PRO A 20 -24.42 29.54 12.39
C PRO A 20 -23.99 29.13 13.80
N GLU A 21 -24.53 29.78 14.87
CA GLU A 21 -24.20 29.37 16.25
C GLU A 21 -24.91 28.09 16.70
N LYS A 22 -25.98 27.67 15.99
CA LYS A 22 -26.66 26.38 16.19
C LYS A 22 -26.08 25.24 15.38
N LEU A 23 -25.29 25.54 14.37
CA LEU A 23 -24.38 24.57 13.77
C LEU A 23 -23.17 24.44 14.70
N ASN A 24 -23.35 23.78 15.83
CA ASN A 24 -22.26 23.12 16.51
C ASN A 24 -21.73 22.09 15.51
N ILE A 25 -20.78 22.53 14.69
CA ILE A 25 -19.84 21.61 14.07
C ILE A 25 -19.13 21.04 15.29
N GLU A 26 -19.58 19.86 15.76
CA GLU A 26 -18.75 19.07 16.67
C GLU A 26 -17.38 19.11 16.05
N GLU A 27 -16.41 19.70 16.75
CA GLU A 27 -15.03 19.67 16.31
C GLU A 27 -14.72 18.21 16.10
N ILE A 28 -14.63 17.81 14.83
CA ILE A 28 -14.22 16.45 14.47
C ILE A 28 -12.83 16.34 15.06
N MET A 29 -12.74 15.66 16.21
CA MET A 29 -11.46 15.45 16.86
C MET A 29 -10.52 14.86 15.82
N PRO A 30 -9.34 15.45 15.60
CA PRO A 30 -8.39 14.94 14.64
C PRO A 30 -8.15 13.47 14.94
N SER A 31 -8.25 12.64 13.91
CA SER A 31 -8.08 11.19 14.05
C SER A 31 -6.76 10.91 14.77
N THR A 32 -6.82 10.19 15.89
CA THR A 32 -5.62 9.72 16.61
C THR A 32 -4.96 8.53 15.91
N ARG A 33 -5.53 8.08 14.79
CA ARG A 33 -4.96 7.00 13.99
C ARG A 33 -3.63 7.44 13.40
N LYS A 34 -2.60 6.71 13.72
CA LYS A 34 -1.28 6.85 13.11
C LYS A 34 -1.19 5.92 11.91
N TYR A 35 -0.61 6.40 10.83
CA TYR A 35 -0.39 5.62 9.62
C TYR A 35 1.11 5.44 9.41
N PRO A 36 1.57 4.26 8.95
CA PRO A 36 2.97 4.06 8.62
C PRO A 36 3.39 4.99 7.47
N GLY A 37 4.59 5.54 7.59
CA GLY A 37 5.17 6.44 6.59
C GLY A 37 5.85 5.67 5.47
N ILE A 38 5.09 4.95 4.65
CA ILE A 38 5.61 4.18 3.51
C ILE A 38 5.83 5.11 2.32
N ILE A 39 7.09 5.27 1.91
CA ILE A 39 7.48 6.07 0.75
C ILE A 39 8.35 5.20 -0.15
N PHE A 40 7.91 5.00 -1.40
CA PHE A 40 8.71 4.34 -2.43
C PHE A 40 9.41 5.40 -3.25
N THR A 41 10.73 5.37 -3.24
CA THR A 41 11.55 6.26 -4.08
C THR A 41 12.25 5.42 -5.13
N PRO A 42 11.98 5.63 -6.42
CA PRO A 42 12.66 4.88 -7.48
C PRO A 42 14.14 5.29 -7.55
N GLU A 43 15.02 4.33 -7.79
CA GLU A 43 16.45 4.59 -8.00
C GLU A 43 16.73 5.36 -9.29
N ARG A 44 15.84 5.22 -10.27
CA ARG A 44 15.91 5.89 -11.57
C ARG A 44 14.52 6.12 -12.16
N GLU A 45 14.41 7.03 -13.08
CA GLU A 45 13.18 7.20 -13.86
C GLU A 45 12.87 5.95 -14.67
N VAL A 46 11.62 5.52 -14.60
CA VAL A 46 11.10 4.38 -15.36
C VAL A 46 10.61 4.84 -16.74
N GLY A 47 10.75 3.99 -17.73
CA GLY A 47 10.15 4.20 -19.05
C GLY A 47 8.62 4.08 -19.02
N ASN A 48 7.96 4.44 -20.11
CA ASN A 48 6.50 4.39 -20.19
C ASN A 48 5.95 2.96 -20.16
N LYS A 49 6.63 2.00 -20.77
CA LYS A 49 6.24 0.59 -20.78
C LYS A 49 6.83 -0.10 -19.56
N ILE A 50 5.97 -0.53 -18.66
CA ILE A 50 6.37 -1.21 -17.41
C ILE A 50 6.38 -2.73 -17.59
N LEU A 51 5.25 -3.30 -18.01
CA LEU A 51 5.07 -4.74 -18.18
C LEU A 51 4.15 -5.02 -19.36
N GLU A 52 4.46 -6.02 -20.12
CA GLU A 52 3.59 -6.57 -21.17
C GLU A 52 3.40 -8.06 -20.92
N VAL A 53 2.15 -8.51 -20.87
CA VAL A 53 1.76 -9.92 -20.69
C VAL A 53 0.96 -10.34 -21.90
N ARG A 54 1.31 -11.52 -22.49
CA ARG A 54 0.70 -12.01 -23.72
C ARG A 54 0.29 -13.47 -23.58
N ASN A 55 -1.00 -13.73 -23.81
CA ASN A 55 -1.59 -15.08 -23.88
C ASN A 55 -1.20 -16.01 -22.71
N LEU A 56 -1.04 -15.42 -21.51
CA LEU A 56 -0.56 -16.14 -20.34
C LEU A 56 -1.62 -17.10 -19.82
N SER A 57 -1.25 -18.36 -19.62
CA SER A 57 -2.15 -19.39 -19.09
C SER A 57 -1.48 -20.19 -17.99
N LYS A 58 -2.26 -20.63 -17.01
CA LYS A 58 -1.80 -21.46 -15.91
C LYS A 58 -2.88 -22.40 -15.40
N SER A 59 -2.45 -23.63 -15.16
CA SER A 59 -3.25 -24.68 -14.51
C SER A 59 -2.46 -25.28 -13.34
N ILE A 60 -3.16 -25.69 -12.30
CA ILE A 60 -2.58 -26.42 -11.17
C ILE A 60 -3.47 -27.64 -10.90
N ASP A 61 -2.88 -28.81 -10.75
CA ASP A 61 -3.57 -30.08 -10.50
C ASP A 61 -4.72 -30.35 -11.49
N GLY A 62 -4.49 -30.06 -12.78
CA GLY A 62 -5.48 -30.25 -13.85
C GLY A 62 -6.61 -29.21 -13.86
N LYS A 63 -6.63 -28.26 -12.93
CA LYS A 63 -7.60 -27.17 -12.89
C LYS A 63 -7.00 -25.91 -13.53
N CYS A 64 -7.65 -25.41 -14.58
CA CYS A 64 -7.29 -24.14 -15.18
C CYS A 64 -7.59 -22.99 -14.19
N LEU A 65 -6.57 -22.19 -13.86
CA LEU A 65 -6.68 -21.00 -13.01
C LEU A 65 -7.01 -19.77 -13.84
N PHE A 66 -6.31 -19.61 -14.97
CA PHE A 66 -6.58 -18.58 -15.96
C PHE A 66 -6.05 -19.02 -17.34
N LYS A 67 -6.62 -18.45 -18.38
CA LYS A 67 -6.30 -18.81 -19.75
C LYS A 67 -6.22 -17.57 -20.63
N GLU A 68 -5.18 -17.50 -21.45
CA GLU A 68 -4.98 -16.47 -22.48
C GLU A 68 -5.13 -15.04 -21.92
N VAL A 69 -4.58 -14.79 -20.72
CA VAL A 69 -4.59 -13.48 -20.10
C VAL A 69 -3.62 -12.57 -20.83
N GLU A 70 -4.09 -11.39 -21.19
CA GLU A 70 -3.33 -10.39 -21.90
C GLU A 70 -3.59 -9.00 -21.30
N PHE A 71 -2.53 -8.28 -20.98
CA PHE A 71 -2.60 -6.88 -20.52
C PHE A 71 -1.24 -6.20 -20.62
N ALA A 72 -1.25 -4.88 -20.63
CA ALA A 72 -0.06 -4.06 -20.50
C ALA A 72 -0.19 -3.12 -19.30
N VAL A 73 0.95 -2.78 -18.71
CA VAL A 73 1.07 -1.82 -17.62
C VAL A 73 1.95 -0.68 -18.08
N GLU A 74 1.47 0.53 -17.93
CA GLU A 74 2.19 1.74 -18.26
C GLU A 74 2.64 2.47 -16.99
N LYS A 75 3.46 3.50 -17.18
CA LYS A 75 3.94 4.34 -16.08
C LYS A 75 2.75 4.94 -15.32
N ASP A 76 2.85 4.93 -14.00
CA ASP A 76 1.87 5.46 -13.05
C ASP A 76 0.56 4.65 -12.92
N ASP A 77 0.43 3.53 -13.64
CA ASP A 77 -0.72 2.64 -13.49
C ASP A 77 -0.79 2.03 -12.09
N LYS A 78 -2.02 1.91 -11.61
CA LYS A 78 -2.38 1.17 -10.38
C LYS A 78 -3.42 0.15 -10.73
N ILE A 79 -3.03 -1.12 -10.76
CA ILE A 79 -3.86 -2.21 -11.24
C ILE A 79 -4.29 -3.08 -10.05
N VAL A 80 -5.57 -3.43 -10.03
CA VAL A 80 -6.14 -4.39 -9.10
C VAL A 80 -6.65 -5.58 -9.89
N PHE A 81 -6.16 -6.76 -9.56
CA PHE A 81 -6.65 -8.01 -10.12
C PHE A 81 -7.70 -8.62 -9.19
N LEU A 82 -8.81 -9.07 -9.76
CA LEU A 82 -9.88 -9.73 -9.03
C LEU A 82 -10.12 -11.13 -9.60
N SER A 83 -10.22 -12.12 -8.73
CA SER A 83 -10.57 -13.49 -9.10
C SER A 83 -11.47 -14.13 -8.05
N ARG A 84 -12.29 -15.09 -8.49
CA ARG A 84 -13.07 -15.96 -7.60
C ARG A 84 -12.19 -17.03 -6.92
N ASP A 85 -11.08 -17.40 -7.55
CA ASP A 85 -10.11 -18.35 -6.99
C ASP A 85 -8.84 -17.58 -6.61
N PRO A 86 -8.53 -17.43 -5.31
CA PRO A 86 -7.33 -16.71 -4.85
C PRO A 86 -6.03 -17.26 -5.43
N ARG A 87 -5.98 -18.58 -5.74
CA ARG A 87 -4.80 -19.21 -6.33
C ARG A 87 -4.46 -18.65 -7.70
N ALA A 88 -5.46 -18.19 -8.46
CA ALA A 88 -5.23 -17.57 -9.77
C ALA A 88 -4.42 -16.25 -9.62
N MET A 89 -4.71 -15.46 -8.58
CA MET A 89 -3.96 -14.22 -8.32
C MET A 89 -2.55 -14.51 -7.87
N THR A 90 -2.38 -15.46 -6.93
CA THR A 90 -1.06 -15.87 -6.46
C THR A 90 -0.22 -16.38 -7.63
N ALA A 91 -0.75 -17.31 -8.44
CA ALA A 91 -0.03 -17.85 -9.59
C ALA A 91 0.34 -16.78 -10.63
N LEU A 92 -0.55 -15.83 -10.93
CA LEU A 92 -0.26 -14.73 -11.83
C LEU A 92 0.89 -13.87 -11.31
N LEU A 93 0.85 -13.48 -10.03
CA LEU A 93 1.87 -12.64 -9.42
C LEU A 93 3.21 -13.37 -9.28
N GLU A 94 3.20 -14.66 -8.91
CA GLU A 94 4.42 -15.49 -8.87
C GLU A 94 5.06 -15.63 -10.25
N ILE A 95 4.26 -15.78 -11.31
CA ILE A 95 4.78 -15.86 -12.68
C ILE A 95 5.43 -14.54 -13.08
N ILE A 96 4.75 -13.40 -12.92
CA ILE A 96 5.32 -12.10 -13.33
C ILE A 96 6.47 -11.65 -12.43
N ALA A 97 6.54 -12.16 -11.20
CA ALA A 97 7.71 -12.00 -10.31
C ALA A 97 8.90 -12.89 -10.71
N GLY A 98 8.69 -13.86 -11.59
CA GLY A 98 9.73 -14.78 -12.06
C GLY A 98 9.95 -16.01 -11.18
N ASN A 99 9.11 -16.23 -10.18
CA ASN A 99 9.22 -17.35 -9.23
C ASN A 99 8.59 -18.63 -9.79
N GLU A 100 7.65 -18.52 -10.72
CA GLU A 100 6.93 -19.64 -11.32
C GLU A 100 6.89 -19.51 -12.85
N LYS A 101 6.79 -20.64 -13.57
CA LYS A 101 6.65 -20.65 -15.02
C LYS A 101 5.18 -20.76 -15.43
N PRO A 102 4.74 -20.02 -16.46
CA PRO A 102 3.43 -20.24 -17.06
C PRO A 102 3.37 -21.57 -17.83
N ASP A 103 2.16 -22.07 -18.08
CA ASP A 103 1.95 -23.20 -18.97
C ASP A 103 2.10 -22.78 -20.44
N SER A 104 1.65 -21.55 -20.76
CA SER A 104 1.81 -20.94 -22.08
C SER A 104 1.76 -19.41 -21.96
N GLY A 105 2.19 -18.75 -23.04
CA GLY A 105 2.33 -17.30 -23.10
C GLY A 105 3.64 -16.80 -22.52
N ASP A 106 3.81 -15.50 -22.55
CA ASP A 106 5.02 -14.84 -22.06
C ASP A 106 4.71 -13.49 -21.40
N TYR A 107 5.72 -12.95 -20.74
CA TYR A 107 5.66 -11.59 -20.22
C TYR A 107 7.03 -10.92 -20.37
N THR A 108 7.02 -9.60 -20.48
CA THR A 108 8.25 -8.83 -20.63
C THR A 108 8.18 -7.57 -19.75
N TRP A 109 9.15 -7.44 -18.86
CA TRP A 109 9.37 -6.21 -18.12
C TRP A 109 10.12 -5.18 -18.94
N GLY A 110 9.82 -3.91 -18.75
CA GLY A 110 10.60 -2.82 -19.35
C GLY A 110 12.07 -2.87 -18.89
N VAL A 111 12.98 -2.50 -19.79
CA VAL A 111 14.45 -2.62 -19.58
C VAL A 111 14.95 -1.87 -18.33
N THR A 112 14.26 -0.81 -17.93
CA THR A 112 14.64 0.02 -16.78
C THR A 112 13.91 -0.33 -15.50
N ILE A 113 13.10 -1.41 -15.51
CA ILE A 113 12.24 -1.75 -14.39
C ILE A 113 13.00 -2.64 -13.39
N THR A 114 12.87 -2.29 -12.12
CA THR A 114 13.25 -3.12 -10.97
C THR A 114 11.97 -3.48 -10.24
N THR A 115 11.74 -4.78 -10.02
CA THR A 115 10.51 -5.27 -9.40
C THR A 115 10.72 -5.56 -7.92
N ALA A 116 9.68 -5.35 -7.14
CA ALA A 116 9.57 -5.86 -5.78
C ALA A 116 8.27 -6.65 -5.64
N TYR A 117 8.35 -7.79 -5.01
CA TYR A 117 7.21 -8.69 -4.80
C TYR A 117 7.01 -8.95 -3.31
N LEU A 118 5.80 -8.73 -2.82
CA LEU A 118 5.37 -9.11 -1.49
C LEU A 118 4.45 -10.33 -1.61
N PRO A 119 4.90 -11.54 -1.22
CA PRO A 119 4.09 -12.74 -1.30
C PRO A 119 2.93 -12.69 -0.29
N LEU A 120 1.86 -13.45 -0.57
CA LEU A 120 0.72 -13.59 0.32
C LEU A 120 1.14 -14.25 1.65
N ASP A 121 1.97 -15.29 1.58
CA ASP A 121 2.63 -15.89 2.74
C ASP A 121 4.08 -15.40 2.81
N ASN A 122 4.34 -14.57 3.79
CA ASN A 122 5.65 -13.99 4.04
C ASN A 122 6.32 -14.55 5.30
N SER A 123 5.75 -15.60 5.90
CA SER A 123 6.21 -16.19 7.16
C SER A 123 7.68 -16.63 7.11
N ALA A 124 8.14 -17.12 5.96
CA ALA A 124 9.53 -17.54 5.77
C ALA A 124 10.56 -16.41 5.98
N PHE A 125 10.19 -15.15 5.75
CA PHE A 125 11.06 -14.00 6.02
C PHE A 125 11.26 -13.73 7.51
N PHE A 126 10.33 -14.17 8.33
CA PHE A 126 10.29 -13.92 9.77
C PHE A 126 10.60 -15.16 10.61
N ASP A 127 10.92 -16.30 9.99
CA ASP A 127 11.31 -17.52 10.71
C ASP A 127 12.77 -17.45 11.18
N THR A 128 13.04 -16.48 12.05
CA THR A 128 14.36 -16.24 12.64
C THR A 128 14.21 -15.68 14.05
N GLU A 129 15.21 -15.97 14.90
CA GLU A 129 15.28 -15.46 16.28
C GLU A 129 15.91 -14.04 16.36
N MET A 130 16.03 -13.34 15.25
CA MET A 130 16.61 -12.00 15.21
C MET A 130 15.65 -10.96 15.81
N ARG A 131 16.24 -9.90 16.38
CA ARG A 131 15.47 -8.71 16.75
C ARG A 131 15.07 -7.96 15.49
N LEU A 132 13.94 -7.26 15.53
CA LEU A 132 13.40 -6.53 14.37
C LEU A 132 14.42 -5.54 13.78
N ILE A 133 15.15 -4.82 14.62
CA ILE A 133 16.18 -3.87 14.17
C ILE A 133 17.34 -4.56 13.43
N ASP A 134 17.79 -5.70 13.93
CA ASP A 134 18.87 -6.47 13.31
C ASP A 134 18.43 -7.12 12.01
N TRP A 135 17.19 -7.63 12.00
CA TRP A 135 16.56 -8.19 10.81
C TRP A 135 16.43 -7.14 9.69
N LEU A 136 15.95 -5.94 10.02
CA LEU A 136 15.86 -4.84 9.06
C LEU A 136 17.24 -4.45 8.51
N GLY A 137 18.28 -4.46 9.34
CA GLY A 137 19.65 -4.13 8.95
C GLY A 137 20.20 -4.98 7.81
N GLN A 138 19.70 -6.22 7.61
CA GLN A 138 20.13 -7.09 6.51
C GLN A 138 19.70 -6.55 5.13
N TYR A 139 18.62 -5.77 5.08
CA TYR A 139 18.02 -5.24 3.86
C TYR A 139 18.34 -3.75 3.63
N SER A 140 19.12 -3.13 4.52
CA SER A 140 19.41 -1.70 4.46
C SER A 140 20.85 -1.45 4.05
N ALA A 141 21.06 -0.50 3.14
CA ALA A 141 22.40 0.00 2.81
C ALA A 141 23.02 0.81 3.96
N ASP A 142 22.19 1.53 4.73
CA ASP A 142 22.58 2.21 5.97
C ASP A 142 22.17 1.36 7.16
N THR A 143 23.14 0.76 7.83
CA THR A 143 22.97 -0.09 9.01
C THR A 143 23.14 0.66 10.33
N SER A 144 23.28 1.99 10.30
CA SER A 144 23.38 2.77 11.52
C SER A 144 22.10 2.64 12.36
N GLU A 145 22.27 2.48 13.67
CA GLU A 145 21.13 2.35 14.59
C GLU A 145 20.18 3.53 14.48
N THR A 146 20.69 4.74 14.30
CA THR A 146 19.89 5.94 14.14
C THR A 146 18.98 5.85 12.92
N PHE A 147 19.49 5.38 11.77
CA PHE A 147 18.70 5.21 10.55
C PHE A 147 17.63 4.13 10.73
N LEU A 148 18.02 2.95 11.23
CA LEU A 148 17.10 1.82 11.40
C LEU A 148 15.98 2.15 12.39
N ARG A 149 16.29 2.80 13.51
CA ARG A 149 15.28 3.27 14.48
C ARG A 149 14.34 4.32 13.87
N GLY A 150 14.88 5.25 13.10
CA GLY A 150 14.08 6.24 12.39
C GLY A 150 13.13 5.62 11.38
N PHE A 151 13.60 4.62 10.62
CA PHE A 151 12.79 3.88 9.66
C PHE A 151 11.67 3.10 10.36
N LEU A 152 12.01 2.31 11.40
CA LEU A 152 11.04 1.56 12.19
C LEU A 152 10.00 2.48 12.86
N GLY A 153 10.44 3.65 13.34
CA GLY A 153 9.53 4.68 13.88
C GLY A 153 8.50 5.17 12.86
N LYS A 154 8.89 5.34 11.58
CA LYS A 154 7.98 5.65 10.48
C LYS A 154 6.98 4.52 10.22
N MET A 155 7.38 3.27 10.48
CA MET A 155 6.52 2.08 10.41
C MET A 155 5.73 1.82 11.69
N LEU A 156 5.73 2.76 12.63
CA LEU A 156 5.02 2.74 13.92
C LEU A 156 5.60 1.78 14.97
N PHE A 157 6.78 1.24 14.74
CA PHE A 157 7.52 0.52 15.78
C PHE A 157 8.35 1.53 16.59
N SER A 158 8.15 1.58 17.90
CA SER A 158 8.84 2.54 18.77
C SER A 158 9.22 1.94 20.12
N GLY A 159 10.20 2.58 20.78
CA GLY A 159 10.67 2.13 22.09
C GLY A 159 11.20 0.69 22.03
N GLU A 160 10.67 -0.16 22.90
CA GLU A 160 11.09 -1.56 23.04
C GLU A 160 10.62 -2.47 21.89
N ASP A 161 9.67 -2.03 21.07
CA ASP A 161 9.14 -2.86 19.97
C ASP A 161 10.22 -3.21 18.94
N ILE A 162 11.18 -2.32 18.73
CA ILE A 162 12.27 -2.52 17.76
C ILE A 162 13.24 -3.64 18.14
N TYR A 163 13.27 -4.00 19.42
CA TYR A 163 14.14 -5.07 19.95
C TYR A 163 13.42 -6.40 20.12
N LYS A 164 12.12 -6.45 19.85
CA LYS A 164 11.37 -7.70 19.85
C LYS A 164 11.85 -8.64 18.76
N ASN A 165 11.76 -9.94 19.05
CA ASN A 165 12.01 -10.96 18.04
C ASN A 165 10.99 -10.85 16.89
N VAL A 166 11.45 -10.97 15.65
CA VAL A 166 10.57 -10.86 14.47
C VAL A 166 9.48 -11.93 14.43
N LYS A 167 9.72 -13.11 15.00
CA LYS A 167 8.71 -14.18 15.12
C LYS A 167 7.46 -13.80 15.90
N VAL A 168 7.55 -12.84 16.82
CA VAL A 168 6.39 -12.43 17.64
C VAL A 168 5.56 -11.33 17.01
N LEU A 169 5.97 -10.85 15.84
CA LEU A 169 5.20 -9.86 15.10
C LEU A 169 4.00 -10.56 14.47
N SER A 170 2.81 -10.04 14.73
CA SER A 170 1.61 -10.49 14.02
C SER A 170 1.64 -9.98 12.59
N GLY A 171 1.35 -10.86 11.63
CA GLY A 171 1.13 -10.51 10.23
C GLY A 171 -0.16 -9.70 10.04
#